data_713ceff9837e0e4712d0b30631c8f79f
#
_entry.id   713ceff9837e0e4712d0b30631c8f79f
#
_cell.length_a   1.000
_cell.length_b   1.000
_cell.length_c   1.000
_cell.angle_alpha   90.00
_cell.angle_beta   90.00
_cell.angle_gamma   90.00
#
_symmetry.space_group_name_H-M   'P 1'
#
loop_
_entity.id
_entity.type
_entity.pdbx_description
1 polymer ?
#
loop_
_entity_poly.entity_id
_entity_poly.type
_entity_poly.pdbx_seq_one_letter_code
_entity_poly.pdbx_strand_id
1 'polypeptide(L)'
;MDARTEEAPAVLPEAKASESEGSPVGPMVTAPPPASMTAAEASAARPGASAACPYCGVLLDPAPERGRLCPRCRRKIVVRRAEGRLVLLTEEAVDVFEGERERETKERAWTVEQRNWLGLAKSVSAPEDRIARLSAARPSEAVVVAARELYLVTAERGVRTAKREKRWEEVARIRRAQAAALYRASGSAVPPPEDVVALHREWSVAALRFHAGIGAQVELVAAGCCTTCGRDNGRAFAISAELRGQRLPHAGCPKGLCPCDWWPLPGQKPRAKRARRRDPGQSGTAEPAR
;
A
#
# COMPACT_ATOMS: atom_id res chain seq x y z
N MET A 1 36.68 -17.12 39.63
CA MET A 1 36.12 -18.44 39.28
C MET A 1 34.62 -18.30 39.38
N ASP A 2 34.01 -17.79 38.33
CA ASP A 2 32.54 -17.55 38.26
C ASP A 2 31.93 -18.60 37.34
N ALA A 3 31.13 -19.45 37.95
CA ALA A 3 30.39 -20.52 37.24
C ALA A 3 29.19 -19.84 36.54
N ARG A 4 29.21 -19.80 35.19
CA ARG A 4 28.04 -19.48 34.37
C ARG A 4 27.14 -20.72 34.31
N THR A 5 25.96 -20.59 34.91
CA THR A 5 24.84 -21.52 34.75
C THR A 5 24.27 -21.35 33.34
N GLU A 6 24.45 -22.36 32.49
CA GLU A 6 23.75 -22.47 31.20
C GLU A 6 22.29 -22.84 31.46
N GLU A 7 21.40 -21.94 31.13
CA GLU A 7 19.96 -22.14 31.16
C GLU A 7 19.55 -22.87 29.87
N ALA A 8 19.05 -24.11 29.99
CA ALA A 8 18.58 -24.93 28.89
C ALA A 8 17.28 -24.35 28.29
N PRO A 9 17.08 -24.41 26.95
CA PRO A 9 15.87 -23.91 26.32
C PRO A 9 14.67 -24.76 26.68
N ALA A 10 13.57 -24.11 27.10
CA ALA A 10 12.30 -24.72 27.42
C ALA A 10 11.70 -25.39 26.17
N VAL A 11 11.45 -26.68 26.27
CA VAL A 11 10.72 -27.48 25.28
C VAL A 11 9.25 -27.11 25.37
N LEU A 12 8.69 -26.53 24.30
CA LEU A 12 7.25 -26.27 24.15
C LEU A 12 6.50 -27.59 24.01
N PRO A 13 5.37 -27.81 24.70
CA PRO A 13 4.59 -29.03 24.58
C PRO A 13 3.91 -29.10 23.20
N GLU A 14 4.04 -30.26 22.57
CA GLU A 14 3.32 -30.63 21.36
C GLU A 14 1.80 -30.58 21.62
N ALA A 15 1.11 -29.74 20.84
CA ALA A 15 -0.35 -29.69 20.84
C ALA A 15 -0.88 -30.98 20.21
N LYS A 16 -1.50 -31.83 21.03
CA LYS A 16 -2.27 -32.98 20.57
C LYS A 16 -3.43 -32.48 19.71
N ALA A 17 -3.44 -32.92 18.44
CA ALA A 17 -4.59 -32.77 17.56
C ALA A 17 -5.77 -33.54 18.17
N SER A 18 -6.79 -32.83 18.62
CA SER A 18 -8.07 -33.41 18.96
C SER A 18 -8.84 -33.65 17.65
N GLU A 19 -9.00 -34.92 17.30
CA GLU A 19 -9.95 -35.35 16.28
C GLU A 19 -11.37 -35.01 16.80
N SER A 20 -11.96 -33.95 16.25
CA SER A 20 -13.39 -33.65 16.45
C SER A 20 -14.17 -34.48 15.44
N GLU A 21 -14.90 -35.46 15.99
CA GLU A 21 -15.89 -36.27 15.27
C GLU A 21 -16.87 -35.36 14.50
N GLY A 22 -17.04 -35.70 13.22
CA GLY A 22 -17.89 -34.98 12.28
C GLY A 22 -19.35 -34.95 12.71
N SER A 23 -19.84 -33.78 13.02
CA SER A 23 -21.29 -33.52 12.99
C SER A 23 -21.78 -33.62 11.53
N PRO A 24 -22.91 -34.30 11.31
CA PRO A 24 -23.52 -34.39 9.97
C PRO A 24 -23.92 -32.99 9.50
N VAL A 25 -23.28 -32.51 8.49
CA VAL A 25 -23.67 -31.28 7.79
C VAL A 25 -25.05 -31.52 7.19
N GLY A 26 -26.07 -30.90 7.82
CA GLY A 26 -27.42 -30.84 7.25
C GLY A 26 -27.38 -30.23 5.84
N PRO A 27 -28.34 -30.52 4.96
CA PRO A 27 -28.36 -30.01 3.62
C PRO A 27 -28.32 -28.48 3.66
N MET A 28 -27.22 -27.90 3.17
CA MET A 28 -27.10 -26.46 2.92
C MET A 28 -28.23 -26.07 2.00
N VAL A 29 -29.24 -25.37 2.54
CA VAL A 29 -30.23 -24.66 1.73
C VAL A 29 -29.46 -23.61 0.96
N THR A 30 -29.08 -23.92 -0.28
CA THR A 30 -28.53 -22.96 -1.23
C THR A 30 -29.61 -21.91 -1.45
N ALA A 31 -29.34 -20.68 -0.94
CA ALA A 31 -30.19 -19.55 -1.29
C ALA A 31 -30.30 -19.48 -2.82
N PRO A 32 -31.51 -19.25 -3.37
CA PRO A 32 -31.68 -19.13 -4.80
C PRO A 32 -30.73 -18.02 -5.30
N PRO A 33 -30.12 -18.19 -6.51
CA PRO A 33 -29.30 -17.14 -7.09
C PRO A 33 -30.15 -15.86 -7.17
N PRO A 34 -29.55 -14.68 -6.92
CA PRO A 34 -30.26 -13.42 -7.02
C PRO A 34 -30.94 -13.36 -8.39
N ALA A 35 -32.22 -13.03 -8.39
CA ALA A 35 -33.02 -12.95 -9.61
C ALA A 35 -32.33 -11.98 -10.58
N SER A 36 -31.78 -12.51 -11.69
CA SER A 36 -31.25 -11.69 -12.74
C SER A 36 -32.38 -10.84 -13.31
N MET A 37 -32.11 -9.54 -13.52
CA MET A 37 -33.09 -8.64 -14.14
C MET A 37 -33.60 -9.25 -15.47
N THR A 38 -34.89 -9.36 -15.59
CA THR A 38 -35.48 -9.82 -16.89
C THR A 38 -35.37 -8.71 -17.92
N ALA A 39 -35.32 -9.10 -19.21
CA ALA A 39 -35.26 -8.12 -20.31
C ALA A 39 -36.48 -7.16 -20.34
N ALA A 40 -37.55 -7.50 -19.61
CA ALA A 40 -38.75 -6.67 -19.45
C ALA A 40 -38.58 -5.55 -18.43
N GLU A 41 -37.60 -5.66 -17.52
CA GLU A 41 -37.37 -4.67 -16.41
C GLU A 41 -36.37 -3.58 -16.77
N ALA A 42 -35.63 -3.76 -17.87
CA ALA A 42 -34.66 -2.79 -18.37
C ALA A 42 -34.68 -2.67 -19.89
N SER A 43 -34.55 -1.47 -20.40
CA SER A 43 -34.34 -1.18 -21.83
C SER A 43 -33.15 -0.25 -21.97
N ALA A 44 -32.20 -0.61 -22.83
CA ALA A 44 -30.99 0.17 -23.08
C ALA A 44 -31.02 0.86 -24.44
N ALA A 45 -30.70 2.14 -24.48
CA ALA A 45 -30.64 2.92 -25.70
C ALA A 45 -29.43 3.88 -25.72
N ARG A 46 -29.00 4.27 -26.93
CA ARG A 46 -28.06 5.40 -27.07
C ARG A 46 -28.78 6.72 -26.83
N PRO A 47 -28.11 7.78 -26.34
CA PRO A 47 -28.71 9.10 -26.28
C PRO A 47 -29.26 9.53 -27.66
N GLY A 48 -30.50 10.02 -27.69
CA GLY A 48 -31.16 10.41 -28.90
C GLY A 48 -31.79 9.29 -29.74
N ALA A 49 -31.54 8.01 -29.38
CA ALA A 49 -32.23 6.86 -30.02
C ALA A 49 -33.58 6.57 -29.32
N SER A 50 -34.42 5.77 -29.94
CA SER A 50 -35.67 5.33 -29.32
C SER A 50 -35.42 4.20 -28.31
N ALA A 51 -36.26 4.10 -27.28
CA ALA A 51 -36.21 3.05 -26.27
C ALA A 51 -37.63 2.59 -25.88
N ALA A 52 -37.78 1.31 -25.53
CA ALA A 52 -39.04 0.79 -25.04
C ALA A 52 -39.28 1.17 -23.56
N CYS A 53 -40.52 1.48 -23.20
CA CYS A 53 -40.92 1.66 -21.83
C CYS A 53 -40.79 0.32 -21.09
N PRO A 54 -40.07 0.24 -19.93
CA PRO A 54 -39.84 -1.02 -19.20
C PRO A 54 -41.12 -1.61 -18.59
N TYR A 55 -42.22 -0.83 -18.51
CA TYR A 55 -43.50 -1.33 -17.97
C TYR A 55 -44.47 -1.81 -19.02
N CYS A 56 -44.56 -1.16 -20.18
CA CYS A 56 -45.61 -1.42 -21.14
C CYS A 56 -45.11 -1.60 -22.58
N GLY A 57 -43.80 -1.54 -22.81
CA GLY A 57 -43.18 -1.78 -24.12
C GLY A 57 -43.39 -0.68 -25.15
N VAL A 58 -44.14 0.42 -24.85
CA VAL A 58 -44.35 1.48 -25.84
C VAL A 58 -43.02 2.13 -26.18
N LEU A 59 -42.81 2.38 -27.47
CA LEU A 59 -41.62 3.07 -27.95
C LEU A 59 -41.66 4.54 -27.52
N LEU A 60 -40.57 4.97 -26.89
CA LEU A 60 -40.33 6.35 -26.49
C LEU A 60 -39.30 6.95 -27.45
N ASP A 61 -39.73 7.94 -28.23
CA ASP A 61 -38.88 8.57 -29.23
C ASP A 61 -38.90 10.10 -29.04
N PRO A 62 -37.78 10.71 -28.74
CA PRO A 62 -36.52 10.09 -28.31
C PRO A 62 -36.62 9.45 -26.91
N ALA A 63 -35.68 8.53 -26.62
CA ALA A 63 -35.54 7.97 -25.26
C ALA A 63 -35.33 9.10 -24.24
N PRO A 64 -36.00 9.02 -23.09
CA PRO A 64 -35.84 10.07 -22.07
C PRO A 64 -34.43 10.07 -21.47
N GLU A 65 -33.82 11.23 -21.38
CA GLU A 65 -32.52 11.40 -20.73
C GLU A 65 -32.60 11.55 -19.20
N ARG A 66 -33.81 11.84 -18.70
CA ARG A 66 -34.13 11.99 -17.27
C ARG A 66 -35.36 11.20 -16.93
N GLY A 67 -35.52 10.86 -15.65
CA GLY A 67 -36.72 10.19 -15.17
C GLY A 67 -38.00 10.96 -15.51
N ARG A 68 -39.01 10.25 -16.05
CA ARG A 68 -40.33 10.84 -16.39
C ARG A 68 -41.44 9.78 -16.32
N LEU A 69 -42.66 10.24 -16.36
CA LEU A 69 -43.82 9.35 -16.51
C LEU A 69 -43.95 8.85 -17.96
N CYS A 70 -44.26 7.57 -18.13
CA CYS A 70 -44.60 7.02 -19.45
C CYS A 70 -45.88 7.67 -19.96
N PRO A 71 -45.95 8.16 -21.22
CA PRO A 71 -47.16 8.77 -21.76
C PRO A 71 -48.31 7.78 -21.89
N ARG A 72 -48.05 6.46 -22.04
CA ARG A 72 -49.07 5.44 -22.21
C ARG A 72 -49.54 4.85 -20.85
N CYS A 73 -48.63 4.31 -20.04
CA CYS A 73 -49.00 3.61 -18.80
C CYS A 73 -48.93 4.48 -17.54
N ARG A 74 -48.49 5.72 -17.63
CA ARG A 74 -48.37 6.70 -16.54
C ARG A 74 -47.42 6.30 -15.40
N ARG A 75 -46.73 5.16 -15.51
CA ARG A 75 -45.74 4.75 -14.51
C ARG A 75 -44.43 5.55 -14.66
N LYS A 76 -43.73 5.74 -13.55
CA LYS A 76 -42.46 6.50 -13.49
C LYS A 76 -41.33 5.66 -14.02
N ILE A 77 -40.67 6.13 -15.07
CA ILE A 77 -39.47 5.52 -15.64
C ILE A 77 -38.27 6.18 -14.97
N VAL A 78 -37.40 5.35 -14.42
CA VAL A 78 -36.10 5.80 -13.87
C VAL A 78 -35.05 5.63 -14.96
N VAL A 79 -34.23 6.67 -15.15
CA VAL A 79 -33.15 6.66 -16.15
C VAL A 79 -31.81 6.62 -15.46
N ARG A 80 -30.95 5.69 -15.86
CA ARG A 80 -29.56 5.59 -15.44
C ARG A 80 -28.64 5.60 -16.64
N ARG A 81 -27.37 5.93 -16.43
CA ARG A 81 -26.34 5.84 -17.47
C ARG A 81 -25.38 4.74 -17.14
N ALA A 82 -25.17 3.81 -18.07
CA ALA A 82 -24.20 2.73 -17.97
C ALA A 82 -23.45 2.60 -19.29
N GLU A 83 -22.14 2.63 -19.27
CA GLU A 83 -21.25 2.46 -20.43
C GLU A 83 -21.60 3.37 -21.63
N GLY A 84 -22.00 4.61 -21.35
CA GLY A 84 -22.40 5.58 -22.38
C GLY A 84 -23.80 5.35 -22.95
N ARG A 85 -24.58 4.38 -22.44
CA ARG A 85 -25.96 4.10 -22.81
C ARG A 85 -26.93 4.60 -21.75
N LEU A 86 -28.14 4.94 -22.15
CA LEU A 86 -29.25 5.20 -21.26
C LEU A 86 -29.93 3.86 -20.95
N VAL A 87 -30.09 3.55 -19.67
CA VAL A 87 -30.85 2.38 -19.20
C VAL A 87 -32.12 2.88 -18.54
N LEU A 88 -33.25 2.49 -19.10
CA LEU A 88 -34.58 2.79 -18.60
C LEU A 88 -35.04 1.66 -17.69
N LEU A 89 -35.36 1.97 -16.45
CA LEU A 89 -35.67 1.02 -15.39
C LEU A 89 -37.05 1.26 -14.83
N THR A 90 -37.68 0.20 -14.34
CA THR A 90 -38.77 0.33 -13.36
C THR A 90 -38.24 0.78 -12.03
N GLU A 91 -39.11 1.32 -11.15
CA GLU A 91 -38.68 1.71 -9.79
C GLU A 91 -38.16 0.50 -9.00
N GLU A 92 -38.76 -0.66 -9.18
CA GLU A 92 -38.38 -1.91 -8.53
C GLU A 92 -37.03 -2.46 -9.02
N ALA A 93 -36.67 -2.19 -10.28
CA ALA A 93 -35.44 -2.65 -10.87
C ALA A 93 -34.21 -1.78 -10.51
N VAL A 94 -34.43 -0.61 -9.93
CA VAL A 94 -33.32 0.33 -9.60
C VAL A 94 -32.34 -0.28 -8.62
N ASP A 95 -32.83 -0.84 -7.52
CA ASP A 95 -31.96 -1.39 -6.47
C ASP A 95 -31.15 -2.58 -6.97
N VAL A 96 -31.74 -3.42 -7.81
CA VAL A 96 -31.05 -4.55 -8.43
C VAL A 96 -29.95 -4.05 -9.35
N PHE A 97 -30.25 -3.09 -10.20
CA PHE A 97 -29.30 -2.49 -11.13
C PHE A 97 -28.13 -1.80 -10.41
N GLU A 98 -28.42 -1.01 -9.36
CA GLU A 98 -27.39 -0.32 -8.57
C GLU A 98 -26.52 -1.33 -7.82
N GLY A 99 -27.12 -2.38 -7.25
CA GLY A 99 -26.39 -3.46 -6.59
C GLY A 99 -25.48 -4.26 -7.55
N GLU A 100 -25.92 -4.52 -8.78
CA GLU A 100 -25.09 -5.14 -9.81
C GLU A 100 -23.89 -4.27 -10.20
N ARG A 101 -24.13 -2.98 -10.42
CA ARG A 101 -23.05 -2.02 -10.71
C ARG A 101 -22.04 -1.88 -9.59
N GLU A 102 -22.51 -1.88 -8.33
CA GLU A 102 -21.63 -1.85 -7.19
C GLU A 102 -20.75 -3.10 -7.11
N ARG A 103 -21.34 -4.28 -7.34
CA ARG A 103 -20.60 -5.56 -7.41
C ARG A 103 -19.54 -5.55 -8.51
N GLU A 104 -19.89 -5.12 -9.72
CA GLU A 104 -18.95 -5.01 -10.85
C GLU A 104 -17.80 -4.03 -10.52
N THR A 105 -18.12 -2.91 -9.90
CA THR A 105 -17.13 -1.91 -9.51
C THR A 105 -16.16 -2.48 -8.47
N LYS A 106 -16.66 -3.20 -7.46
CA LYS A 106 -15.84 -3.89 -6.46
C LYS A 106 -14.97 -4.99 -7.10
N GLU A 107 -15.52 -5.82 -7.98
CA GLU A 107 -14.76 -6.87 -8.67
C GLU A 107 -13.63 -6.28 -9.54
N ARG A 108 -13.89 -5.17 -10.24
CA ARG A 108 -12.84 -4.44 -11.00
C ARG A 108 -11.75 -3.92 -10.08
N ALA A 109 -12.12 -3.32 -8.95
CA ALA A 109 -11.17 -2.83 -7.96
C ALA A 109 -10.31 -3.98 -7.40
N TRP A 110 -10.92 -5.09 -6.99
CA TRP A 110 -10.20 -6.28 -6.50
C TRP A 110 -9.27 -6.88 -7.57
N THR A 111 -9.69 -6.89 -8.84
CA THR A 111 -8.83 -7.36 -9.95
C THR A 111 -7.55 -6.54 -10.05
N VAL A 112 -7.66 -5.22 -9.95
CA VAL A 112 -6.49 -4.32 -9.99
C VAL A 112 -5.61 -4.53 -8.77
N GLU A 113 -6.18 -4.58 -7.56
CA GLU A 113 -5.42 -4.78 -6.33
C GLU A 113 -4.73 -6.14 -6.29
N GLN A 114 -5.42 -7.23 -6.64
CA GLN A 114 -4.87 -8.57 -6.75
C GLN A 114 -3.63 -8.58 -7.66
N ARG A 115 -3.75 -7.99 -8.85
CA ARG A 115 -2.65 -7.88 -9.82
C ARG A 115 -1.46 -7.11 -9.25
N ASN A 116 -1.73 -6.00 -8.56
CA ASN A 116 -0.69 -5.18 -7.95
C ASN A 116 0.07 -5.95 -6.86
N TRP A 117 -0.65 -6.61 -5.93
CA TRP A 117 -0.01 -7.39 -4.87
C TRP A 117 0.77 -8.58 -5.39
N LEU A 118 0.25 -9.30 -6.40
CA LEU A 118 0.97 -10.42 -7.03
C LEU A 118 2.20 -9.93 -7.81
N GLY A 119 2.14 -8.77 -8.44
CA GLY A 119 3.31 -8.14 -9.07
C GLY A 119 4.41 -7.85 -8.05
N LEU A 120 4.04 -7.32 -6.88
CA LEU A 120 4.98 -7.11 -5.78
C LEU A 120 5.51 -8.43 -5.21
N ALA A 121 4.67 -9.46 -5.06
CA ALA A 121 5.10 -10.78 -4.61
C ALA A 121 6.14 -11.41 -5.55
N LYS A 122 5.97 -11.27 -6.87
CA LYS A 122 6.96 -11.68 -7.88
C LYS A 122 8.29 -10.94 -7.69
N SER A 123 8.26 -9.65 -7.42
CA SER A 123 9.47 -8.83 -7.25
C SER A 123 10.34 -9.20 -6.04
N VAL A 124 9.79 -9.96 -5.10
CA VAL A 124 10.48 -10.49 -3.92
C VAL A 124 10.65 -12.02 -3.97
N SER A 125 10.48 -12.61 -5.15
CA SER A 125 10.64 -14.06 -5.41
C SER A 125 9.73 -14.94 -4.55
N ALA A 126 8.45 -14.58 -4.46
CA ALA A 126 7.45 -15.45 -3.84
C ALA A 126 7.26 -16.73 -4.65
N PRO A 127 6.84 -17.86 -4.02
CA PRO A 127 6.65 -19.14 -4.68
C PRO A 127 5.70 -19.05 -5.88
N GLU A 128 6.14 -19.51 -7.05
CA GLU A 128 5.40 -19.37 -8.32
C GLU A 128 4.06 -20.11 -8.31
N ASP A 129 4.00 -21.28 -7.66
CA ASP A 129 2.79 -22.08 -7.50
C ASP A 129 1.70 -21.32 -6.74
N ARG A 130 2.09 -20.56 -5.70
CA ARG A 130 1.18 -19.70 -4.94
C ARG A 130 0.71 -18.52 -5.75
N ILE A 131 1.61 -17.87 -6.49
CA ILE A 131 1.27 -16.77 -7.39
C ILE A 131 0.30 -17.24 -8.47
N ALA A 132 0.58 -18.38 -9.10
CA ALA A 132 -0.27 -18.97 -10.14
C ALA A 132 -1.68 -19.28 -9.60
N ARG A 133 -1.76 -19.91 -8.42
CA ARG A 133 -3.05 -20.23 -7.77
C ARG A 133 -3.88 -18.97 -7.48
N LEU A 134 -3.26 -17.94 -6.90
CA LEU A 134 -3.96 -16.70 -6.60
C LEU A 134 -4.31 -15.92 -7.87
N SER A 135 -3.50 -15.99 -8.93
CA SER A 135 -3.80 -15.35 -10.24
C SER A 135 -4.99 -15.99 -10.95
N ALA A 136 -5.19 -17.32 -10.79
CA ALA A 136 -6.30 -18.04 -11.36
C ALA A 136 -7.61 -17.92 -10.55
N ALA A 137 -7.54 -17.46 -9.31
CA ALA A 137 -8.70 -17.30 -8.45
C ALA A 137 -9.56 -16.10 -8.91
N ARG A 138 -10.91 -16.25 -8.79
CA ARG A 138 -11.82 -15.14 -9.05
C ARG A 138 -11.53 -13.98 -8.09
N PRO A 139 -11.40 -12.74 -8.59
CA PRO A 139 -11.13 -11.58 -7.76
C PRO A 139 -12.18 -11.41 -6.65
N SER A 140 -11.69 -11.29 -5.41
CA SER A 140 -12.50 -11.08 -4.21
C SER A 140 -11.63 -10.45 -3.13
N GLU A 141 -12.25 -9.88 -2.10
CA GLU A 141 -11.53 -9.34 -0.96
C GLU A 141 -10.57 -10.37 -0.33
N ALA A 142 -11.04 -11.60 -0.13
CA ALA A 142 -10.24 -12.68 0.44
C ALA A 142 -8.99 -13.00 -0.41
N VAL A 143 -9.12 -12.98 -1.74
CA VAL A 143 -7.99 -13.22 -2.65
C VAL A 143 -7.01 -12.05 -2.64
N VAL A 144 -7.50 -10.81 -2.54
CA VAL A 144 -6.65 -9.62 -2.39
C VAL A 144 -5.87 -9.67 -1.07
N VAL A 145 -6.53 -10.01 0.04
CA VAL A 145 -5.87 -10.19 1.35
C VAL A 145 -4.81 -11.27 1.28
N ALA A 146 -5.11 -12.44 0.70
CA ALA A 146 -4.15 -13.55 0.55
C ALA A 146 -2.94 -13.16 -0.33
N ALA A 147 -3.15 -12.39 -1.40
CA ALA A 147 -2.08 -11.90 -2.26
C ALA A 147 -1.18 -10.88 -1.53
N ARG A 148 -1.78 -9.99 -0.73
CA ARG A 148 -1.07 -9.04 0.15
C ARG A 148 -0.22 -9.78 1.19
N GLU A 149 -0.79 -10.75 1.88
CA GLU A 149 -0.08 -11.56 2.88
C GLU A 149 1.09 -12.33 2.27
N LEU A 150 0.89 -12.95 1.10
CA LEU A 150 1.95 -13.61 0.37
C LEU A 150 3.14 -12.68 0.12
N TYR A 151 2.87 -11.45 -0.35
CA TYR A 151 3.91 -10.44 -0.54
C TYR A 151 4.60 -10.08 0.78
N LEU A 152 3.84 -9.72 1.82
CA LEU A 152 4.41 -9.24 3.08
C LEU A 152 5.27 -10.29 3.78
N VAL A 153 4.81 -11.55 3.86
CA VAL A 153 5.56 -12.65 4.45
C VAL A 153 6.84 -12.95 3.67
N THR A 154 6.76 -12.93 2.34
CA THR A 154 7.94 -13.19 1.49
C THR A 154 8.95 -12.05 1.58
N ALA A 155 8.49 -10.80 1.56
CA ALA A 155 9.32 -9.61 1.72
C ALA A 155 10.06 -9.61 3.07
N GLU A 156 9.37 -9.97 4.18
CA GLU A 156 10.01 -10.08 5.49
C GLU A 156 11.09 -11.16 5.54
N ARG A 157 10.85 -12.30 4.89
CA ARG A 157 11.87 -13.34 4.76
C ARG A 157 13.09 -12.84 3.99
N GLY A 158 12.85 -12.16 2.86
CA GLY A 158 13.89 -11.54 2.04
C GLY A 158 14.71 -10.52 2.83
N VAL A 159 14.06 -9.62 3.57
CA VAL A 159 14.72 -8.63 4.43
C VAL A 159 15.59 -9.30 5.49
N ARG A 160 15.09 -10.32 6.18
CA ARG A 160 15.87 -11.04 7.20
C ARG A 160 17.13 -11.67 6.60
N THR A 161 17.00 -12.31 5.43
CA THR A 161 18.14 -12.91 4.72
C THR A 161 19.13 -11.83 4.28
N ALA A 162 18.68 -10.77 3.63
CA ALA A 162 19.52 -9.69 3.17
C ALA A 162 20.24 -8.96 4.33
N LYS A 163 19.57 -8.78 5.50
CA LYS A 163 20.20 -8.21 6.71
C LYS A 163 21.35 -9.10 7.22
N ARG A 164 21.18 -10.42 7.26
CA ARG A 164 22.24 -11.36 7.67
C ARG A 164 23.45 -11.31 6.74
N GLU A 165 23.20 -11.18 5.43
CA GLU A 165 24.22 -11.11 4.39
C GLU A 165 24.75 -9.70 4.16
N LYS A 166 24.28 -8.71 4.92
CA LYS A 166 24.64 -7.28 4.82
C LYS A 166 24.36 -6.68 3.44
N ARG A 167 23.41 -7.23 2.70
CA ARG A 167 22.94 -6.72 1.39
C ARG A 167 21.97 -5.53 1.62
N TRP A 168 22.53 -4.41 2.09
CA TRP A 168 21.75 -3.27 2.55
C TRP A 168 20.94 -2.58 1.44
N GLU A 169 21.42 -2.59 0.20
CA GLU A 169 20.69 -2.09 -0.97
C GLU A 169 19.37 -2.87 -1.15
N GLU A 170 19.42 -4.18 -1.05
CA GLU A 170 18.22 -5.02 -1.16
C GLU A 170 17.25 -4.79 -0.01
N VAL A 171 17.75 -4.67 1.22
CA VAL A 171 16.90 -4.29 2.37
C VAL A 171 16.19 -2.96 2.10
N ALA A 172 16.94 -1.95 1.62
CA ALA A 172 16.37 -0.64 1.30
C ALA A 172 15.30 -0.76 0.22
N ARG A 173 15.58 -1.47 -0.88
CA ARG A 173 14.65 -1.67 -1.99
C ARG A 173 13.34 -2.32 -1.52
N ILE A 174 13.42 -3.40 -0.74
CA ILE A 174 12.24 -4.12 -0.24
C ILE A 174 11.43 -3.24 0.71
N ARG A 175 12.07 -2.58 1.68
CA ARG A 175 11.38 -1.72 2.66
C ARG A 175 10.70 -0.52 2.03
N ARG A 176 11.33 0.10 1.03
CA ARG A 176 10.71 1.20 0.27
C ARG A 176 9.46 0.73 -0.47
N ALA A 177 9.54 -0.43 -1.11
CA ALA A 177 8.40 -1.02 -1.81
C ALA A 177 7.25 -1.38 -0.86
N GLN A 178 7.54 -1.96 0.31
CA GLN A 178 6.54 -2.25 1.35
C GLN A 178 5.86 -0.99 1.85
N ALA A 179 6.63 0.03 2.26
CA ALA A 179 6.08 1.29 2.73
C ALA A 179 5.17 1.95 1.68
N ALA A 180 5.61 2.01 0.42
CA ALA A 180 4.83 2.59 -0.66
C ALA A 180 3.57 1.79 -0.99
N ALA A 181 3.62 0.46 -0.92
CA ALA A 181 2.46 -0.40 -1.18
C ALA A 181 1.41 -0.27 -0.08
N LEU A 182 1.82 -0.32 1.20
CA LEU A 182 0.92 -0.17 2.33
C LEU A 182 0.33 1.24 2.43
N TYR A 183 1.11 2.27 2.09
CA TYR A 183 0.62 3.64 2.03
C TYR A 183 -0.50 3.80 0.99
N ARG A 184 -0.32 3.24 -0.21
CA ARG A 184 -1.40 3.22 -1.22
C ARG A 184 -2.63 2.45 -0.75
N ALA A 185 -2.43 1.30 -0.13
CA ALA A 185 -3.53 0.47 0.39
C ALA A 185 -4.31 1.14 1.53
N SER A 186 -3.69 2.08 2.26
CA SER A 186 -4.37 2.91 3.27
C SER A 186 -5.10 4.13 2.68
N GLY A 187 -5.27 4.21 1.36
CA GLY A 187 -5.87 5.36 0.68
C GLY A 187 -4.98 6.60 0.71
N SER A 188 -3.67 6.44 0.91
CA SER A 188 -2.70 7.54 1.03
C SER A 188 -3.06 8.52 2.15
N ALA A 189 -3.49 7.99 3.29
CA ALA A 189 -3.89 8.77 4.46
C ALA A 189 -2.78 9.73 4.93
N VAL A 190 -3.20 10.91 5.40
CA VAL A 190 -2.30 11.91 6.00
C VAL A 190 -2.84 12.24 7.39
N PRO A 191 -2.07 11.95 8.48
CA PRO A 191 -0.75 11.33 8.50
C PRO A 191 -0.79 9.87 8.05
N PRO A 192 0.35 9.31 7.58
CA PRO A 192 0.42 7.90 7.20
C PRO A 192 0.32 7.00 8.44
N PRO A 193 -0.16 5.75 8.28
CA PRO A 193 -0.17 4.76 9.35
C PRO A 193 1.22 4.55 9.96
N GLU A 194 1.28 4.24 11.26
CA GLU A 194 2.53 4.12 11.99
C GLU A 194 3.45 3.01 11.46
N ASP A 195 2.89 1.89 11.05
CA ASP A 195 3.61 0.79 10.41
C ASP A 195 4.27 1.20 9.09
N VAL A 196 3.60 2.04 8.30
CA VAL A 196 4.17 2.62 7.06
C VAL A 196 5.35 3.54 7.39
N VAL A 197 5.21 4.38 8.42
CA VAL A 197 6.31 5.26 8.88
C VAL A 197 7.49 4.44 9.38
N ALA A 198 7.25 3.36 10.13
CA ALA A 198 8.29 2.46 10.62
C ALA A 198 9.06 1.79 9.47
N LEU A 199 8.37 1.27 8.46
CA LEU A 199 9.00 0.70 7.27
C LEU A 199 9.83 1.73 6.49
N HIS A 200 9.34 2.96 6.40
CA HIS A 200 10.07 4.04 5.73
C HIS A 200 11.34 4.43 6.51
N ARG A 201 11.31 4.41 7.83
CA ARG A 201 12.51 4.60 8.67
C ARG A 201 13.52 3.47 8.47
N GLU A 202 13.05 2.22 8.44
CA GLU A 202 13.92 1.08 8.16
C GLU A 202 14.57 1.16 6.78
N TRP A 203 13.81 1.60 5.77
CA TRP A 203 14.35 1.89 4.44
C TRP A 203 15.47 2.92 4.51
N SER A 204 15.24 4.07 5.17
CA SER A 204 16.22 5.15 5.30
C SER A 204 17.51 4.66 5.95
N VAL A 205 17.40 3.90 7.06
CA VAL A 205 18.56 3.31 7.73
C VAL A 205 19.31 2.33 6.82
N ALA A 206 18.62 1.50 6.07
CA ALA A 206 19.23 0.55 5.14
C ALA A 206 19.96 1.26 4.00
N ALA A 207 19.37 2.32 3.43
CA ALA A 207 19.98 3.16 2.41
C ALA A 207 21.27 3.83 2.93
N LEU A 208 21.24 4.38 4.14
CA LEU A 208 22.43 4.96 4.79
C LEU A 208 23.53 3.91 5.00
N ARG A 209 23.19 2.70 5.42
CA ARG A 209 24.16 1.60 5.57
C ARG A 209 24.77 1.16 4.23
N PHE A 210 23.94 1.13 3.17
CA PHE A 210 24.45 0.86 1.82
C PHE A 210 25.42 1.95 1.38
N HIS A 211 25.05 3.23 1.53
CA HIS A 211 25.90 4.35 1.15
C HIS A 211 27.16 4.46 2.01
N ALA A 212 27.16 3.97 3.24
CA ALA A 212 28.35 3.90 4.08
C ALA A 212 29.50 3.06 3.48
N GLY A 213 29.17 2.11 2.58
CA GLY A 213 30.16 1.37 1.80
C GLY A 213 30.77 2.18 0.64
N ILE A 214 30.16 3.31 0.27
CA ILE A 214 30.58 4.18 -0.85
C ILE A 214 31.32 5.42 -0.32
N GLY A 215 30.86 6.01 0.78
CA GLY A 215 31.43 7.22 1.36
C GLY A 215 30.97 7.47 2.78
N ALA A 216 31.49 8.56 3.38
CA ALA A 216 31.16 8.94 4.75
C ALA A 216 30.00 9.95 4.83
N GLN A 217 29.56 10.48 3.71
CA GLN A 217 28.52 11.50 3.60
C GLN A 217 27.47 11.14 2.56
N VAL A 218 26.26 11.63 2.80
CA VAL A 218 25.13 11.58 1.87
C VAL A 218 24.57 12.97 1.69
N GLU A 219 23.99 13.21 0.53
CA GLU A 219 23.19 14.39 0.23
C GLU A 219 21.71 14.00 0.32
N LEU A 220 20.88 14.89 0.86
CA LEU A 220 19.43 14.71 0.83
C LEU A 220 18.89 15.29 -0.48
N VAL A 221 18.27 14.45 -1.29
CA VAL A 221 17.58 14.84 -2.52
C VAL A 221 16.08 14.93 -2.21
N ALA A 222 15.56 16.15 -2.20
CA ALA A 222 14.16 16.42 -1.91
C ALA A 222 13.33 16.41 -3.20
N ALA A 223 12.20 15.72 -3.15
CA ALA A 223 11.24 15.73 -4.26
C ALA A 223 10.29 16.93 -4.22
N GLY A 224 10.70 18.06 -3.63
CA GLY A 224 9.93 19.31 -3.63
C GLY A 224 8.61 19.27 -2.85
N CYS A 225 8.53 18.45 -1.78
CA CYS A 225 7.28 18.13 -1.13
C CYS A 225 6.87 19.06 0.02
N CYS A 226 7.82 19.67 0.73
CA CYS A 226 7.54 20.60 1.84
C CYS A 226 8.71 21.52 2.12
N THR A 227 8.47 22.55 2.95
CA THR A 227 9.50 23.53 3.35
C THR A 227 10.70 22.88 4.05
N THR A 228 10.45 21.88 4.92
CA THR A 228 11.52 21.13 5.60
C THR A 228 12.38 20.36 4.60
N CYS A 229 11.74 19.63 3.67
CA CYS A 229 12.45 18.93 2.61
C CYS A 229 13.23 19.90 1.72
N GLY A 230 12.61 21.05 1.34
CA GLY A 230 13.26 22.08 0.53
C GLY A 230 14.48 22.70 1.21
N ARG A 231 14.41 22.97 2.52
CA ARG A 231 15.51 23.49 3.32
C ARG A 231 16.70 22.53 3.40
N ASP A 232 16.44 21.23 3.44
CA ASP A 232 17.48 20.22 3.57
C ASP A 232 17.96 19.67 2.21
N ASN A 233 17.33 20.06 1.11
CA ASN A 233 17.69 19.64 -0.24
C ASN A 233 19.11 20.10 -0.62
N GLY A 234 19.89 19.21 -1.19
CA GLY A 234 21.28 19.49 -1.60
C GLY A 234 22.27 19.59 -0.44
N ARG A 235 21.83 19.38 0.81
CA ARG A 235 22.73 19.44 1.97
C ARG A 235 23.40 18.11 2.21
N ALA A 236 24.70 18.20 2.51
CA ALA A 236 25.51 17.05 2.87
C ALA A 236 25.39 16.72 4.37
N PHE A 237 25.21 15.46 4.67
CA PHE A 237 25.08 14.92 6.03
C PHE A 237 26.10 13.79 6.25
N ALA A 238 26.68 13.75 7.46
CA ALA A 238 27.50 12.62 7.85
C ALA A 238 26.60 11.39 8.10
N ILE A 239 26.86 10.27 7.45
CA ILE A 239 26.07 9.04 7.58
C ILE A 239 25.96 8.61 9.05
N SER A 240 27.06 8.69 9.82
CA SER A 240 27.06 8.33 11.24
C SER A 240 26.13 9.21 12.09
N ALA A 241 25.91 10.47 11.72
CA ALA A 241 24.97 11.35 12.40
C ALA A 241 23.52 10.99 12.04
N GLU A 242 23.24 10.71 10.77
CA GLU A 242 21.91 10.35 10.29
C GLU A 242 21.45 8.97 10.78
N LEU A 243 22.37 8.01 10.93
CA LEU A 243 22.05 6.71 11.55
C LEU A 243 21.61 6.84 13.03
N ARG A 244 22.01 7.91 13.72
CA ARG A 244 21.56 8.20 15.08
C ARG A 244 20.31 9.08 15.12
N GLY A 245 20.23 10.07 14.26
CA GLY A 245 19.19 11.10 14.25
C GLY A 245 17.96 10.78 13.43
N GLN A 246 18.09 9.89 12.43
CA GLN A 246 17.02 9.42 11.55
C GLN A 246 16.12 10.56 11.02
N ARG A 247 16.68 11.47 10.25
CA ARG A 247 15.99 12.63 9.72
C ARG A 247 14.81 12.28 8.79
N LEU A 248 14.95 11.21 8.00
CA LEU A 248 13.88 10.72 7.13
C LEU A 248 13.09 9.58 7.79
N PRO A 249 11.74 9.56 7.61
CA PRO A 249 10.94 10.57 6.92
C PRO A 249 10.82 11.84 7.76
N HIS A 250 10.73 13.00 7.10
CA HIS A 250 10.47 14.25 7.81
C HIS A 250 9.10 14.21 8.47
N ALA A 251 9.04 14.56 9.75
CA ALA A 251 7.79 14.66 10.49
C ALA A 251 6.89 15.74 9.86
N GLY A 252 5.61 15.42 9.72
CA GLY A 252 4.62 16.38 9.19
C GLY A 252 4.77 16.67 7.69
N CYS A 253 5.42 15.82 6.91
CA CYS A 253 5.45 15.96 5.45
C CYS A 253 4.01 15.92 4.88
N PRO A 254 3.56 16.96 4.13
CA PRO A 254 2.19 17.02 3.61
C PRO A 254 1.89 15.98 2.53
N LYS A 255 2.90 15.32 2.00
CA LYS A 255 2.75 14.17 1.10
C LYS A 255 2.46 12.86 1.85
N GLY A 256 2.35 12.90 3.19
CA GLY A 256 2.21 11.72 4.02
C GLY A 256 3.51 10.92 4.05
N LEU A 257 3.71 10.04 3.09
CA LEU A 257 4.99 9.35 2.93
C LEU A 257 5.99 10.28 2.24
N CYS A 258 7.06 10.66 2.97
CA CYS A 258 8.09 11.58 2.48
C CYS A 258 8.85 10.96 1.28
N PRO A 259 8.81 11.58 0.08
CA PRO A 259 9.45 11.02 -1.11
C PRO A 259 10.95 11.35 -1.24
N CYS A 260 11.54 12.03 -0.24
CA CYS A 260 12.95 12.39 -0.24
C CYS A 260 13.84 11.16 -0.14
N ASP A 261 15.05 11.25 -0.66
CA ASP A 261 16.00 10.14 -0.76
C ASP A 261 17.41 10.56 -0.34
N TRP A 262 18.25 9.57 -0.05
CA TRP A 262 19.67 9.74 0.22
C TRP A 262 20.50 9.48 -1.03
N TRP A 263 21.39 10.40 -1.37
CA TRP A 263 22.32 10.25 -2.49
C TRP A 263 23.75 10.19 -1.95
N PRO A 264 24.57 9.20 -2.33
CA PRO A 264 25.93 9.11 -1.85
C PRO A 264 26.79 10.24 -2.44
N LEU A 265 27.61 10.86 -1.60
CA LEU A 265 28.64 11.78 -2.04
C LEU A 265 29.98 11.04 -2.16
N PRO A 266 30.43 10.71 -3.39
CA PRO A 266 31.69 10.00 -3.58
C PRO A 266 32.86 10.91 -3.20
N GLY A 267 33.81 10.38 -2.43
CA GLY A 267 35.17 10.88 -2.40
C GLY A 267 35.56 11.95 -1.38
N GLN A 268 34.68 12.42 -0.51
CA GLN A 268 35.14 13.20 0.65
C GLN A 268 35.51 12.25 1.81
N LYS A 269 36.77 11.82 1.87
CA LYS A 269 37.31 11.29 3.13
C LYS A 269 36.96 12.27 4.25
N PRO A 270 36.43 11.82 5.41
CA PRO A 270 36.16 12.74 6.50
C PRO A 270 37.43 13.55 6.77
N ARG A 271 37.33 14.87 6.63
CA ARG A 271 38.41 15.77 7.05
C ARG A 271 38.67 15.41 8.51
N ALA A 272 39.80 14.77 8.77
CA ALA A 272 40.23 14.50 10.10
C ALA A 272 40.08 15.82 10.87
N LYS A 273 39.25 15.81 11.93
CA LYS A 273 39.12 17.00 12.78
C LYS A 273 40.54 17.40 13.14
N ARG A 274 41.01 18.52 12.54
CA ARG A 274 42.29 19.12 12.97
C ARG A 274 42.19 19.21 14.46
N ALA A 275 42.95 18.37 15.15
CA ALA A 275 43.13 18.50 16.58
C ALA A 275 43.53 19.97 16.78
N ARG A 276 42.67 20.75 17.45
CA ARG A 276 43.02 22.10 17.84
C ARG A 276 44.33 21.93 18.58
N ARG A 277 45.44 22.26 17.95
CA ARG A 277 46.70 22.45 18.63
C ARG A 277 46.38 23.46 19.71
N ARG A 278 46.32 22.99 20.94
CA ARG A 278 46.40 23.89 22.10
C ARG A 278 47.77 24.57 21.97
N ASP A 279 47.72 25.84 21.66
CA ASP A 279 48.93 26.69 21.77
C ASP A 279 49.40 26.62 23.23
N PRO A 280 50.64 26.12 23.51
CA PRO A 280 51.15 26.02 24.87
C PRO A 280 51.72 27.35 25.35
N GLY A 281 51.31 28.51 24.80
CA GLY A 281 51.96 29.79 24.96
C GLY A 281 51.15 30.92 25.59
N GLN A 282 50.16 30.65 26.47
CA GLN A 282 49.56 31.73 27.29
C GLN A 282 49.65 31.39 28.79
N SER A 283 50.86 31.34 29.28
CA SER A 283 51.14 31.57 30.69
C SER A 283 51.17 33.08 30.92
N GLY A 284 49.99 33.67 31.17
CA GLY A 284 49.90 35.06 31.62
C GLY A 284 50.50 35.20 33.00
N THR A 285 51.62 35.90 33.09
CA THR A 285 52.18 36.42 34.30
C THR A 285 51.20 37.39 34.94
N ALA A 286 50.65 37.01 36.12
CA ALA A 286 49.93 37.92 37.00
C ALA A 286 50.90 38.83 37.65
N GLU A 287 50.84 40.11 37.36
CA GLU A 287 51.57 41.19 38.03
C GLU A 287 50.80 41.56 39.32
N PRO A 288 51.46 41.64 40.50
CA PRO A 288 50.79 41.99 41.73
C PRO A 288 50.60 43.52 41.83
N ALA A 289 49.34 43.93 42.01
CA ALA A 289 49.01 45.33 42.35
C ALA A 289 49.54 45.76 43.73
N ARG A 290 50.16 46.92 43.74
CA ARG A 290 50.41 47.72 44.93
C ARG A 290 49.18 48.63 45.21
#